data_00b6b6f3c3350fae31f41e1012f4eab1
#
_entry.id   00b6b6f3c3350fae31f41e1012f4eab1
#
_cell.length_a   1.000
_cell.length_b   1.000
_cell.length_c   1.000
_cell.angle_alpha   90.00
_cell.angle_beta   90.00
_cell.angle_gamma   90.00
#
_symmetry.space_group_name_H-M   'P 1'
#
loop_
_entity.id
_entity.type
_entity.pdbx_description
1 polymer ?
#
loop_
_entity_poly.entity_id
_entity_poly.type
_entity_poly.pdbx_seq_one_letter_code
_entity_poly.pdbx_strand_id
1 'polypeptide(L)'
;MLLDRRQARWAVGSAVAAVGSLAVFIVYGMMSPNGARGGSMMGLFFASAGTGIIVFECLLGLRKKYPASPLARVKTWLSAHVWLGLLSFLVILLHSGFRWGSGLAAVLMWLFLVIVVSGVFGVALQNYIPRRMTELVERETIYEQIPTVIRRLRIEADERVEYITADLGMDEMEIEFQPAGGVKYYTDPAQKAGAAEKAQVFVDKRKASPQIEVGEGAREALRAHYLQEIRPYLMVDAAAESRELFGARELVAAYFNHLRTIMPVAAHDVLRDLEGICEERRQLLVQRRLHLWMHGWLLVHVPLSFALLVLTAVHAVLSLRY
;
A
#
# COMPACT_ATOMS: atom_id res chain seq x y z
N MET A 1 -15.76 0.32 4.62
CA MET A 1 -16.72 0.51 5.71
C MET A 1 -16.91 -0.80 6.46
N LEU A 2 -16.48 -0.87 7.72
CA LEU A 2 -16.63 -2.05 8.60
C LEU A 2 -18.08 -2.32 9.04
N LEU A 3 -19.04 -1.46 8.68
CA LEU A 3 -20.44 -1.54 9.10
C LEU A 3 -21.41 -1.58 7.91
N ASP A 4 -21.08 -2.34 6.88
CA ASP A 4 -22.04 -2.69 5.85
C ASP A 4 -22.97 -3.81 6.37
N ARG A 5 -24.23 -3.86 5.95
CA ARG A 5 -25.24 -4.88 6.37
C ARG A 5 -24.72 -6.33 6.23
N ARG A 6 -23.78 -6.55 5.32
CA ARG A 6 -23.13 -7.85 5.13
C ARG A 6 -22.14 -8.17 6.25
N GLN A 7 -21.35 -7.18 6.70
CA GLN A 7 -20.45 -7.32 7.84
C GLN A 7 -21.23 -7.55 9.14
N ALA A 8 -22.39 -6.89 9.31
CA ALA A 8 -23.25 -7.08 10.48
C ALA A 8 -23.71 -8.55 10.64
N ARG A 9 -24.04 -9.24 9.54
CA ARG A 9 -24.41 -10.66 9.61
C ARG A 9 -23.28 -11.54 10.14
N TRP A 10 -22.06 -11.32 9.67
CA TRP A 10 -20.88 -12.05 10.14
C TRP A 10 -20.55 -11.70 11.59
N ALA A 11 -20.64 -10.41 11.96
CA ALA A 11 -20.44 -9.95 13.33
C ALA A 11 -21.42 -10.61 14.31
N VAL A 12 -22.72 -10.56 13.98
CA VAL A 12 -23.76 -11.17 14.81
C VAL A 12 -23.57 -12.68 14.90
N GLY A 13 -23.32 -13.37 13.77
CA GLY A 13 -23.08 -14.81 13.76
C GLY A 13 -21.88 -15.20 14.62
N SER A 14 -20.75 -14.50 14.49
CA SER A 14 -19.55 -14.74 15.31
C SER A 14 -19.79 -14.39 16.77
N ALA A 15 -20.54 -13.35 17.11
CA ALA A 15 -20.88 -13.00 18.48
C ALA A 15 -21.78 -14.06 19.12
N VAL A 16 -22.80 -14.56 18.41
CA VAL A 16 -23.65 -15.64 18.87
C VAL A 16 -22.84 -16.93 19.09
N ALA A 17 -21.95 -17.26 18.15
CA ALA A 17 -21.06 -18.42 18.29
C ALA A 17 -20.11 -18.28 19.50
N ALA A 18 -19.57 -17.06 19.72
CA ALA A 18 -18.69 -16.76 20.85
C ALA A 18 -19.43 -16.93 22.19
N VAL A 19 -20.62 -16.34 22.31
CA VAL A 19 -21.47 -16.48 23.54
C VAL A 19 -21.85 -17.91 23.77
N GLY A 20 -22.28 -18.62 22.71
CA GLY A 20 -22.63 -20.05 22.82
C GLY A 20 -21.43 -20.92 23.23
N SER A 21 -20.27 -20.71 22.66
CA SER A 21 -19.03 -21.42 23.01
C SER A 21 -18.63 -21.16 24.45
N LEU A 22 -18.73 -19.90 24.91
CA LEU A 22 -18.44 -19.56 26.32
C LEU A 22 -19.44 -20.19 27.29
N ALA A 23 -20.74 -20.18 26.96
CA ALA A 23 -21.77 -20.81 27.78
C ALA A 23 -21.53 -22.34 27.92
N VAL A 24 -21.25 -23.03 26.79
CA VAL A 24 -20.90 -24.44 26.78
C VAL A 24 -19.66 -24.73 27.62
N PHE A 25 -18.63 -23.91 27.50
CA PHE A 25 -17.39 -24.01 28.27
C PHE A 25 -17.65 -23.89 29.79
N ILE A 26 -18.46 -22.90 30.22
CA ILE A 26 -18.81 -22.68 31.62
C ILE A 26 -19.59 -23.85 32.16
N VAL A 27 -20.66 -24.29 31.48
CA VAL A 27 -21.49 -25.43 31.91
C VAL A 27 -20.64 -26.70 32.04
N TYR A 28 -19.80 -26.98 31.04
CA TYR A 28 -18.89 -28.12 31.09
C TYR A 28 -17.89 -28.02 32.26
N GLY A 29 -17.33 -26.81 32.50
CA GLY A 29 -16.42 -26.58 33.62
C GLY A 29 -17.06 -26.80 35.00
N MET A 30 -18.36 -26.46 35.13
CA MET A 30 -19.14 -26.72 36.38
C MET A 30 -19.46 -28.18 36.58
N MET A 31 -19.68 -28.95 35.50
CA MET A 31 -20.06 -30.38 35.57
C MET A 31 -18.84 -31.30 35.61
N SER A 32 -17.67 -30.85 35.19
CA SER A 32 -16.46 -31.68 35.10
C SER A 32 -15.64 -31.61 36.38
N PRO A 33 -15.38 -32.74 37.07
CA PRO A 33 -14.59 -32.75 38.31
C PRO A 33 -13.18 -32.18 38.17
N ASN A 34 -12.60 -32.29 36.96
CA ASN A 34 -11.25 -31.82 36.64
C ASN A 34 -11.22 -30.47 35.92
N GLY A 35 -12.39 -29.85 35.72
CA GLY A 35 -12.53 -28.61 34.93
C GLY A 35 -12.24 -28.79 33.44
N ALA A 36 -12.34 -27.69 32.70
CA ALA A 36 -12.02 -27.68 31.27
C ALA A 36 -10.50 -27.54 31.07
N ARG A 37 -9.90 -28.50 30.36
CA ARG A 37 -8.47 -28.59 30.05
C ARG A 37 -8.29 -28.90 28.57
N GLY A 38 -7.13 -28.60 27.99
CA GLY A 38 -6.83 -28.88 26.59
C GLY A 38 -7.03 -30.34 26.18
N GLY A 39 -6.69 -31.30 27.03
CA GLY A 39 -6.90 -32.73 26.81
C GLY A 39 -8.30 -33.26 27.18
N SER A 40 -9.22 -32.42 27.68
CA SER A 40 -10.60 -32.85 27.95
C SER A 40 -11.39 -33.00 26.64
N MET A 41 -12.49 -33.79 26.67
CA MET A 41 -13.35 -33.95 25.48
C MET A 41 -13.81 -32.63 24.91
N MET A 42 -14.19 -31.67 25.77
CA MET A 42 -14.57 -30.32 25.34
C MET A 42 -13.36 -29.51 24.83
N GLY A 43 -12.20 -29.67 25.47
CA GLY A 43 -10.96 -29.06 24.98
C GLY A 43 -10.60 -29.55 23.58
N LEU A 44 -10.72 -30.85 23.31
CA LEU A 44 -10.50 -31.42 21.97
C LEU A 44 -11.54 -30.93 20.95
N PHE A 45 -12.78 -30.75 21.33
CA PHE A 45 -13.81 -30.15 20.47
C PHE A 45 -13.43 -28.74 20.06
N PHE A 46 -13.04 -27.88 21.02
CA PHE A 46 -12.59 -26.52 20.72
C PHE A 46 -11.28 -26.49 19.91
N ALA A 47 -10.35 -27.42 20.15
CA ALA A 47 -9.14 -27.57 19.33
C ALA A 47 -9.50 -27.87 17.88
N SER A 48 -10.37 -28.82 17.63
CA SER A 48 -10.80 -29.21 16.28
C SER A 48 -11.52 -28.06 15.58
N ALA A 49 -12.45 -27.40 16.26
CA ALA A 49 -13.16 -26.25 15.73
C ALA A 49 -12.21 -25.07 15.42
N GLY A 50 -11.32 -24.73 16.36
CA GLY A 50 -10.33 -23.66 16.18
C GLY A 50 -9.35 -23.94 15.03
N THR A 51 -8.84 -25.18 14.95
CA THR A 51 -7.97 -25.62 13.85
C THR A 51 -8.70 -25.54 12.51
N GLY A 52 -9.96 -25.98 12.45
CA GLY A 52 -10.78 -25.86 11.24
C GLY A 52 -10.93 -24.41 10.77
N ILE A 53 -11.13 -23.46 11.69
CA ILE A 53 -11.17 -22.04 11.37
C ILE A 53 -9.80 -21.57 10.88
N ILE A 54 -8.68 -21.90 11.55
CA ILE A 54 -7.33 -21.51 11.13
C ILE A 54 -7.02 -22.01 9.71
N VAL A 55 -7.40 -23.24 9.38
CA VAL A 55 -7.27 -23.79 8.02
C VAL A 55 -8.07 -22.95 7.02
N PHE A 56 -9.34 -22.65 7.35
CA PHE A 56 -10.18 -21.80 6.51
C PHE A 56 -9.56 -20.43 6.28
N GLU A 57 -9.00 -19.79 7.32
CA GLU A 57 -8.32 -18.50 7.24
C GLU A 57 -7.17 -18.50 6.22
N CYS A 58 -6.37 -19.57 6.20
CA CYS A 58 -5.26 -19.73 5.26
C CYS A 58 -5.73 -19.90 3.80
N LEU A 59 -6.94 -20.43 3.58
CA LEU A 59 -7.49 -20.60 2.23
C LEU A 59 -7.85 -19.29 1.54
N LEU A 60 -7.91 -18.16 2.25
CA LEU A 60 -8.15 -16.85 1.63
C LEU A 60 -7.09 -16.50 0.57
N GLY A 61 -5.83 -16.87 0.80
CA GLY A 61 -4.75 -16.70 -0.17
C GLY A 61 -5.01 -17.44 -1.48
N LEU A 62 -5.40 -18.71 -1.38
CA LEU A 62 -5.79 -19.53 -2.55
C LEU A 62 -7.03 -18.93 -3.26
N ARG A 63 -8.03 -18.48 -2.50
CA ARG A 63 -9.23 -17.86 -3.07
C ARG A 63 -8.91 -16.60 -3.88
N LYS A 64 -7.94 -15.79 -3.45
CA LYS A 64 -7.48 -14.61 -4.21
C LYS A 64 -6.73 -15.01 -5.48
N LYS A 65 -5.96 -16.11 -5.44
CA LYS A 65 -5.20 -16.60 -6.61
C LYS A 65 -6.12 -17.15 -7.71
N TYR A 66 -7.29 -17.70 -7.35
CA TYR A 66 -8.26 -18.27 -8.30
C TYR A 66 -9.60 -17.51 -8.28
N PRO A 67 -9.66 -16.29 -8.86
CA PRO A 67 -10.85 -15.43 -8.80
C PRO A 67 -12.07 -16.00 -9.54
N ALA A 68 -11.86 -16.85 -10.54
CA ALA A 68 -12.93 -17.48 -11.35
C ALA A 68 -13.63 -18.65 -10.64
N SER A 69 -13.17 -19.07 -9.45
CA SER A 69 -13.80 -20.15 -8.70
C SER A 69 -15.26 -19.83 -8.34
N PRO A 70 -16.22 -20.79 -8.45
CA PRO A 70 -17.63 -20.60 -8.13
C PRO A 70 -17.92 -20.41 -6.62
N LEU A 71 -16.91 -20.63 -5.77
CA LEU A 71 -16.99 -20.47 -4.32
C LEU A 71 -17.17 -18.97 -3.97
N ALA A 72 -18.27 -18.58 -3.45
CA ALA A 72 -18.66 -17.26 -2.96
C ALA A 72 -17.76 -16.04 -3.37
N ARG A 73 -18.25 -14.84 -3.31
CA ARG A 73 -17.49 -13.63 -3.69
C ARG A 73 -16.30 -13.39 -2.74
N VAL A 74 -15.18 -12.89 -3.24
CA VAL A 74 -13.97 -12.54 -2.44
C VAL A 74 -14.31 -11.65 -1.24
N LYS A 75 -15.24 -10.70 -1.41
CA LYS A 75 -15.72 -9.85 -0.29
C LYS A 75 -16.37 -10.66 0.84
N THR A 76 -17.06 -11.75 0.53
CA THR A 76 -17.66 -12.64 1.53
C THR A 76 -16.59 -13.41 2.29
N TRP A 77 -15.58 -13.91 1.57
CA TRP A 77 -14.43 -14.58 2.18
C TRP A 77 -13.65 -13.64 3.10
N LEU A 78 -13.42 -12.40 2.67
CA LEU A 78 -12.74 -11.40 3.49
C LEU A 78 -13.54 -11.07 4.76
N SER A 79 -14.87 -10.95 4.66
CA SER A 79 -15.73 -10.73 5.83
C SER A 79 -15.67 -11.91 6.79
N ALA A 80 -15.74 -13.14 6.25
CA ALA A 80 -15.60 -14.37 7.05
C ALA A 80 -14.24 -14.42 7.74
N HIS A 81 -13.15 -14.16 7.01
CA HIS A 81 -11.79 -14.12 7.54
C HIS A 81 -11.65 -13.18 8.74
N VAL A 82 -12.16 -11.96 8.67
CA VAL A 82 -12.06 -11.00 9.78
C VAL A 82 -12.82 -11.50 11.02
N TRP A 83 -14.08 -11.94 10.87
CA TRP A 83 -14.91 -12.28 12.00
C TRP A 83 -14.63 -13.67 12.58
N LEU A 84 -14.33 -14.65 11.73
CA LEU A 84 -13.92 -15.99 12.17
C LEU A 84 -12.50 -15.96 12.75
N GLY A 85 -11.60 -15.12 12.23
CA GLY A 85 -10.26 -14.93 12.81
C GLY A 85 -10.33 -14.41 14.25
N LEU A 86 -11.22 -13.46 14.55
CA LEU A 86 -11.46 -13.01 15.93
C LEU A 86 -12.10 -14.12 16.79
N LEU A 87 -13.07 -14.84 16.24
CA LEU A 87 -13.73 -15.95 16.93
C LEU A 87 -12.74 -17.07 17.23
N SER A 88 -11.84 -17.40 16.30
CA SER A 88 -10.87 -18.48 16.47
C SER A 88 -9.93 -18.26 17.66
N PHE A 89 -9.58 -17.01 17.96
CA PHE A 89 -8.78 -16.67 19.13
C PHE A 89 -9.51 -17.05 20.43
N LEU A 90 -10.79 -16.70 20.56
CA LEU A 90 -11.61 -17.13 21.70
C LEU A 90 -11.71 -18.65 21.79
N VAL A 91 -12.00 -19.33 20.68
CA VAL A 91 -12.13 -20.80 20.63
C VAL A 91 -10.85 -21.50 21.07
N ILE A 92 -9.68 -20.98 20.69
CA ILE A 92 -8.37 -21.53 21.13
C ILE A 92 -8.11 -21.21 22.62
N LEU A 93 -8.53 -20.06 23.13
CA LEU A 93 -8.48 -19.77 24.57
C LEU A 93 -9.35 -20.75 25.37
N LEU A 94 -10.55 -21.11 24.89
CA LEU A 94 -11.42 -22.11 25.50
C LEU A 94 -10.80 -23.52 25.41
N HIS A 95 -10.11 -23.85 24.28
CA HIS A 95 -9.34 -25.09 24.18
C HIS A 95 -8.28 -25.20 25.28
N SER A 96 -7.51 -24.15 25.48
CA SER A 96 -6.43 -24.14 26.50
C SER A 96 -6.93 -24.01 27.92
N GLY A 97 -8.21 -23.74 28.14
CA GLY A 97 -8.79 -23.44 29.46
C GLY A 97 -8.22 -22.13 30.04
N PHE A 98 -7.98 -21.13 29.18
CA PHE A 98 -7.35 -19.87 29.51
C PHE A 98 -5.93 -19.99 30.08
N ARG A 99 -5.22 -21.06 29.74
CA ARG A 99 -3.82 -21.27 30.13
C ARG A 99 -2.90 -21.06 28.94
N TRP A 100 -1.79 -20.39 29.17
CA TRP A 100 -0.80 -20.15 28.10
C TRP A 100 0.02 -21.38 27.74
N GLY A 101 -0.06 -22.44 28.54
CA GLY A 101 0.72 -23.65 28.32
C GLY A 101 2.23 -23.44 28.54
N SER A 102 3.02 -24.41 28.07
CA SER A 102 4.48 -24.38 28.11
C SER A 102 5.06 -24.92 26.80
N GLY A 103 6.33 -24.69 26.53
CA GLY A 103 6.99 -25.18 25.32
C GLY A 103 6.28 -24.74 24.04
N LEU A 104 5.96 -25.68 23.15
CA LEU A 104 5.32 -25.40 21.86
C LEU A 104 3.96 -24.74 22.00
N ALA A 105 3.16 -25.12 23.01
CA ALA A 105 1.84 -24.53 23.24
C ALA A 105 1.92 -23.03 23.59
N ALA A 106 2.92 -22.63 24.39
CA ALA A 106 3.15 -21.21 24.69
C ALA A 106 3.59 -20.44 23.43
N VAL A 107 4.47 -21.00 22.61
CA VAL A 107 4.90 -20.38 21.33
C VAL A 107 3.70 -20.17 20.41
N LEU A 108 2.82 -21.17 20.26
CA LEU A 108 1.60 -21.08 19.46
C LEU A 108 0.68 -19.99 19.96
N MET A 109 0.47 -19.88 21.27
CA MET A 109 -0.41 -18.88 21.86
C MET A 109 0.09 -17.46 21.62
N TRP A 110 1.39 -17.20 21.80
CA TRP A 110 2.00 -15.91 21.51
C TRP A 110 1.95 -15.57 20.01
N LEU A 111 2.31 -16.53 19.16
CA LEU A 111 2.25 -16.35 17.71
C LEU A 111 0.81 -16.03 17.26
N PHE A 112 -0.17 -16.75 17.81
CA PHE A 112 -1.57 -16.51 17.49
C PHE A 112 -2.05 -15.12 17.94
N LEU A 113 -1.68 -14.70 19.15
CA LEU A 113 -1.98 -13.35 19.63
C LEU A 113 -1.41 -12.28 18.71
N VAL A 114 -0.12 -12.43 18.30
CA VAL A 114 0.53 -11.49 17.37
C VAL A 114 -0.21 -11.42 16.05
N ILE A 115 -0.65 -12.57 15.51
CA ILE A 115 -1.39 -12.62 14.25
C ILE A 115 -2.75 -11.93 14.37
N VAL A 116 -3.48 -12.16 15.47
CA VAL A 116 -4.77 -11.51 15.70
C VAL A 116 -4.63 -10.00 15.82
N VAL A 117 -3.65 -9.53 16.61
CA VAL A 117 -3.33 -8.08 16.72
C VAL A 117 -2.95 -7.50 15.36
N SER A 118 -2.10 -8.20 14.62
CA SER A 118 -1.72 -7.82 13.26
C SER A 118 -2.93 -7.79 12.31
N GLY A 119 -3.87 -8.73 12.45
CA GLY A 119 -5.12 -8.76 11.68
C GLY A 119 -6.00 -7.55 11.95
N VAL A 120 -6.20 -7.19 13.24
CA VAL A 120 -6.94 -5.97 13.64
C VAL A 120 -6.26 -4.72 13.09
N PHE A 121 -4.93 -4.64 13.19
CA PHE A 121 -4.16 -3.55 12.59
C PHE A 121 -4.37 -3.46 11.07
N GLY A 122 -4.35 -4.60 10.37
CA GLY A 122 -4.63 -4.66 8.93
C GLY A 122 -6.02 -4.17 8.55
N VAL A 123 -7.04 -4.50 9.35
CA VAL A 123 -8.40 -3.98 9.18
C VAL A 123 -8.43 -2.45 9.37
N ALA A 124 -7.71 -1.91 10.36
CA ALA A 124 -7.58 -0.47 10.55
C ALA A 124 -6.90 0.20 9.34
N LEU A 125 -5.78 -0.35 8.85
CA LEU A 125 -5.11 0.15 7.65
C LEU A 125 -6.01 0.15 6.41
N GLN A 126 -6.73 -0.96 6.16
CA GLN A 126 -7.63 -1.07 5.01
C GLN A 126 -8.83 -0.11 5.05
N ASN A 127 -9.20 0.41 6.21
CA ASN A 127 -10.23 1.44 6.33
C ASN A 127 -9.64 2.86 6.28
N TYR A 128 -8.45 3.06 6.84
CA TYR A 128 -7.82 4.38 6.94
C TYR A 128 -7.18 4.81 5.61
N ILE A 129 -6.40 3.92 4.97
CA ILE A 129 -5.63 4.25 3.77
C ILE A 129 -6.49 4.71 2.59
N PRO A 130 -7.59 4.02 2.19
CA PRO A 130 -8.42 4.48 1.08
C PRO A 130 -9.03 5.86 1.31
N ARG A 131 -9.42 6.18 2.56
CA ARG A 131 -9.92 7.51 2.90
C ARG A 131 -8.86 8.58 2.73
N ARG A 132 -7.64 8.31 3.24
CA ARG A 132 -6.51 9.23 3.07
C ARG A 132 -6.10 9.39 1.62
N MET A 133 -6.17 8.32 0.82
CA MET A 133 -5.88 8.41 -0.62
C MET A 133 -6.86 9.34 -1.33
N THR A 134 -8.16 9.20 -1.07
CA THR A 134 -9.17 10.11 -1.69
C THR A 134 -9.07 11.56 -1.23
N GLU A 135 -8.52 11.82 -0.04
CA GLU A 135 -8.32 13.17 0.49
C GLU A 135 -7.03 13.83 -0.03
N LEU A 136 -5.95 13.05 -0.22
CA LEU A 136 -4.60 13.54 -0.47
C LEU A 136 -4.12 13.37 -1.91
N VAL A 137 -4.81 12.55 -2.71
CA VAL A 137 -4.42 12.20 -4.07
C VAL A 137 -5.60 12.46 -5.00
N GLU A 138 -5.46 13.43 -5.88
CA GLU A 138 -6.52 13.80 -6.83
C GLU A 138 -6.73 12.73 -7.90
N ARG A 139 -5.64 12.09 -8.33
CA ARG A 139 -5.64 11.02 -9.34
C ARG A 139 -4.80 9.84 -8.88
N GLU A 140 -5.45 8.69 -8.70
CA GLU A 140 -4.77 7.45 -8.35
C GLU A 140 -4.02 6.87 -9.56
N THR A 141 -2.73 6.61 -9.40
CA THR A 141 -1.85 5.98 -10.39
C THR A 141 -1.58 4.53 -9.99
N ILE A 142 -1.41 3.64 -10.96
CA ILE A 142 -1.01 2.26 -10.70
C ILE A 142 0.37 2.26 -10.02
N TYR A 143 0.50 1.56 -8.90
CA TYR A 143 1.70 1.60 -8.03
C TYR A 143 3.01 1.34 -8.80
N GLU A 144 3.02 0.35 -9.68
CA GLU A 144 4.18 -0.02 -10.49
C GLU A 144 4.56 1.06 -11.53
N GLN A 145 3.64 1.94 -11.88
CA GLN A 145 3.85 3.03 -12.84
C GLN A 145 4.35 4.32 -12.18
N ILE A 146 4.27 4.45 -10.86
CA ILE A 146 4.68 5.67 -10.15
C ILE A 146 6.09 6.13 -10.52
N PRO A 147 7.14 5.28 -10.58
CA PRO A 147 8.47 5.72 -10.98
C PRO A 147 8.54 6.24 -12.42
N THR A 148 7.74 5.66 -13.32
CA THR A 148 7.66 6.09 -14.73
C THR A 148 6.97 7.44 -14.86
N VAL A 149 5.88 7.65 -14.10
CA VAL A 149 5.17 8.94 -14.07
C VAL A 149 6.07 10.04 -13.50
N ILE A 150 6.83 9.78 -12.42
CA ILE A 150 7.79 10.75 -11.85
C ILE A 150 8.85 11.14 -12.89
N ARG A 151 9.39 10.18 -13.66
CA ARG A 151 10.33 10.50 -14.75
C ARG A 151 9.70 11.36 -15.84
N ARG A 152 8.45 11.07 -16.21
CA ARG A 152 7.71 11.86 -17.18
C ARG A 152 7.49 13.30 -16.71
N LEU A 153 7.11 13.48 -15.44
CA LEU A 153 6.97 14.80 -14.82
C LEU A 153 8.28 15.60 -14.85
N ARG A 154 9.42 14.93 -14.61
CA ARG A 154 10.73 15.58 -14.73
C ARG A 154 11.00 16.04 -16.14
N ILE A 155 10.79 15.20 -17.15
CA ILE A 155 10.99 15.54 -18.57
C ILE A 155 10.09 16.72 -18.95
N GLU A 156 8.84 16.71 -18.54
CA GLU A 156 7.91 17.81 -18.79
C GLU A 156 8.38 19.12 -18.14
N ALA A 157 8.91 19.06 -16.91
CA ALA A 157 9.47 20.21 -16.22
C ALA A 157 10.74 20.73 -16.92
N ASP A 158 11.69 19.83 -17.30
CA ASP A 158 12.89 20.16 -18.08
C ASP A 158 12.47 20.90 -19.36
N GLU A 159 11.47 20.39 -20.09
CA GLU A 159 10.96 21.02 -21.32
C GLU A 159 10.35 22.42 -21.09
N ARG A 160 9.61 22.60 -19.99
CA ARG A 160 9.00 23.90 -19.67
C ARG A 160 10.03 24.97 -19.34
N VAL A 161 11.08 24.60 -18.61
CA VAL A 161 12.13 25.55 -18.25
C VAL A 161 13.04 25.86 -19.44
N GLU A 162 13.42 24.85 -20.24
CA GLU A 162 14.22 25.04 -21.46
C GLU A 162 13.54 25.99 -22.46
N TYR A 163 12.20 25.94 -22.55
CA TYR A 163 11.43 26.84 -23.40
C TYR A 163 11.67 28.35 -23.08
N ILE A 164 11.85 28.68 -21.78
CA ILE A 164 12.11 30.06 -21.35
C ILE A 164 13.61 30.38 -21.32
N THR A 165 14.45 29.44 -20.88
CA THR A 165 15.88 29.68 -20.66
C THR A 165 16.72 29.52 -21.91
N ALA A 166 16.14 28.96 -22.97
CA ALA A 166 16.77 28.63 -24.28
C ALA A 166 17.86 27.54 -24.23
N ASP A 167 18.44 27.26 -23.06
CA ASP A 167 19.39 26.17 -22.85
C ASP A 167 19.49 25.83 -21.36
N LEU A 168 19.27 24.57 -21.00
CA LEU A 168 19.53 24.09 -19.65
C LEU A 168 20.98 23.65 -19.45
N GLY A 169 21.80 23.61 -20.52
CA GLY A 169 23.19 23.15 -20.47
C GLY A 169 23.33 21.69 -20.05
N MET A 170 22.32 20.88 -20.37
CA MET A 170 22.34 19.45 -20.11
C MET A 170 22.76 18.72 -21.38
N ASP A 171 23.77 17.87 -21.29
CA ASP A 171 24.17 17.02 -22.40
C ASP A 171 22.99 16.08 -22.79
N GLU A 172 22.81 15.91 -24.13
CA GLU A 172 21.74 15.05 -24.71
C GLU A 172 21.80 13.60 -24.27
N MET A 173 22.80 13.21 -23.49
CA MET A 173 23.11 11.84 -23.08
C MET A 173 22.20 11.27 -21.99
N GLU A 174 21.32 12.05 -21.34
CA GLU A 174 20.41 11.55 -20.28
C GLU A 174 19.01 11.16 -20.79
N ILE A 175 18.74 11.24 -22.09
CA ILE A 175 17.45 10.90 -22.70
C ILE A 175 17.36 9.40 -23.05
N GLU A 176 18.29 8.57 -22.61
CA GLU A 176 18.18 7.13 -22.85
C GLU A 176 17.06 6.52 -21.97
N PHE A 177 15.93 6.34 -22.63
CA PHE A 177 14.74 5.70 -22.09
C PHE A 177 15.02 4.22 -21.78
N GLN A 178 15.58 3.92 -20.62
CA GLN A 178 15.62 2.56 -20.11
C GLN A 178 14.31 2.28 -19.37
N PRO A 179 13.45 1.37 -19.88
CA PRO A 179 12.29 0.90 -19.12
C PRO A 179 12.77 0.15 -17.89
N ALA A 180 12.51 0.69 -16.70
CA ALA A 180 12.79 0.00 -15.45
C ALA A 180 11.86 -1.21 -15.30
N GLY A 181 12.46 -2.39 -15.27
CA GLY A 181 11.77 -3.65 -15.05
C GLY A 181 11.53 -4.40 -16.36
N GLY A 182 12.26 -5.50 -16.55
CA GLY A 182 12.37 -6.39 -17.70
C GLY A 182 11.10 -6.96 -18.33
N VAL A 183 10.11 -6.14 -18.60
CA VAL A 183 9.03 -6.46 -19.53
C VAL A 183 9.49 -6.01 -20.91
N LYS A 184 9.93 -6.96 -21.70
CA LYS A 184 10.12 -6.77 -23.15
C LYS A 184 8.75 -6.43 -23.75
N TYR A 185 8.41 -5.15 -23.80
CA TYR A 185 7.40 -4.71 -24.73
C TYR A 185 7.98 -4.91 -26.14
N TYR A 186 7.43 -5.85 -26.88
CA TYR A 186 7.59 -5.92 -28.31
C TYR A 186 6.99 -4.63 -28.87
N THR A 187 7.82 -3.60 -29.01
CA THR A 187 7.46 -2.39 -29.74
C THR A 187 7.54 -2.75 -31.21
N ASP A 188 6.38 -2.89 -31.83
CA ASP A 188 6.20 -2.94 -33.27
C ASP A 188 7.05 -1.83 -33.90
N PRO A 189 7.87 -2.11 -34.95
CA PRO A 189 8.64 -1.11 -35.67
C PRO A 189 7.80 0.09 -36.16
N ALA A 190 6.51 -0.14 -36.44
CA ALA A 190 5.56 0.93 -36.79
C ALA A 190 5.26 1.86 -35.62
N GLN A 191 5.28 1.41 -34.37
CA GLN A 191 5.12 2.26 -33.19
C GLN A 191 6.37 3.10 -32.90
N LYS A 192 7.58 2.58 -33.19
CA LYS A 192 8.82 3.35 -33.09
C LYS A 192 8.87 4.48 -34.11
N ALA A 193 8.48 4.22 -35.34
CA ALA A 193 8.40 5.24 -36.39
C ALA A 193 7.39 6.34 -36.05
N GLY A 194 6.21 5.99 -35.55
CA GLY A 194 5.19 6.95 -35.13
C GLY A 194 5.57 7.75 -33.88
N ALA A 195 6.37 7.19 -32.97
CA ALA A 195 6.91 7.92 -31.83
C ALA A 195 8.00 8.91 -32.24
N ALA A 196 8.89 8.53 -33.16
CA ALA A 196 9.93 9.41 -33.73
C ALA A 196 9.31 10.55 -34.55
N GLU A 197 8.27 10.27 -35.35
CA GLU A 197 7.55 11.28 -36.11
C GLU A 197 6.82 12.28 -35.18
N LYS A 198 6.20 11.83 -34.11
CA LYS A 198 5.59 12.70 -33.07
C LYS A 198 6.64 13.54 -32.36
N ALA A 199 7.82 12.98 -32.05
CA ALA A 199 8.93 13.71 -31.46
C ALA A 199 9.44 14.80 -32.42
N GLN A 200 9.58 14.49 -33.72
CA GLN A 200 10.01 15.44 -34.73
C GLN A 200 8.99 16.60 -34.90
N VAL A 201 7.70 16.30 -34.96
CA VAL A 201 6.63 17.31 -35.03
C VAL A 201 6.60 18.19 -33.76
N PHE A 202 6.99 17.65 -32.62
CA PHE A 202 7.11 18.39 -31.37
C PHE A 202 8.30 19.34 -31.39
N VAL A 203 9.46 18.91 -31.93
CA VAL A 203 10.67 19.71 -32.11
C VAL A 203 10.42 20.85 -33.09
N ASP A 204 9.72 20.61 -34.21
CA ASP A 204 9.40 21.62 -35.19
C ASP A 204 8.39 22.68 -34.68
N LYS A 205 7.42 22.26 -33.85
CA LYS A 205 6.54 23.20 -33.14
C LYS A 205 7.29 24.06 -32.13
N ARG A 206 8.34 23.53 -31.46
CA ARG A 206 9.20 24.30 -30.56
C ARG A 206 9.90 25.47 -31.24
N LYS A 207 10.46 25.24 -32.44
CA LYS A 207 11.16 26.27 -33.21
C LYS A 207 10.25 27.40 -33.73
N ALA A 208 8.93 27.14 -33.80
CA ALA A 208 7.94 28.08 -34.32
C ALA A 208 7.19 28.87 -33.22
N SER A 209 7.40 28.59 -31.94
CA SER A 209 6.68 29.28 -30.83
C SER A 209 7.40 30.59 -30.48
N PRO A 210 6.69 31.70 -30.27
CA PRO A 210 7.30 32.97 -29.87
C PRO A 210 7.98 32.78 -28.50
N GLN A 211 9.28 33.08 -28.44
CA GLN A 211 10.01 33.09 -27.18
C GLN A 211 9.39 34.17 -26.29
N ILE A 212 8.97 33.77 -25.06
CA ILE A 212 8.51 34.73 -24.07
C ILE A 212 9.72 35.61 -23.71
N GLU A 213 9.61 36.91 -23.92
CA GLU A 213 10.67 37.87 -23.56
C GLU A 213 10.77 38.00 -22.03
N VAL A 214 11.54 37.10 -21.44
CA VAL A 214 11.97 37.18 -20.05
C VAL A 214 13.39 37.78 -20.06
N GLY A 215 13.62 38.81 -19.26
CA GLY A 215 14.95 39.43 -19.15
C GLY A 215 16.03 38.41 -18.75
N GLU A 216 17.28 38.59 -19.22
CA GLU A 216 18.36 37.62 -19.05
C GLU A 216 18.60 37.24 -17.57
N GLY A 217 18.60 38.19 -16.64
CA GLY A 217 18.76 37.91 -15.20
C GLY A 217 17.63 37.06 -14.60
N ALA A 218 16.41 37.22 -15.12
CA ALA A 218 15.29 36.39 -14.65
C ALA A 218 15.34 34.94 -15.22
N ARG A 219 15.87 34.79 -16.46
CA ARG A 219 16.13 33.45 -17.04
C ARG A 219 17.16 32.68 -16.22
N GLU A 220 18.28 33.38 -15.88
CA GLU A 220 19.34 32.77 -15.08
C GLU A 220 18.88 32.42 -13.66
N ALA A 221 18.10 33.29 -13.03
CA ALA A 221 17.52 33.04 -11.73
C ALA A 221 16.54 31.82 -11.76
N LEU A 222 15.67 31.75 -12.77
CA LEU A 222 14.75 30.59 -12.94
C LEU A 222 15.54 29.29 -13.14
N ARG A 223 16.57 29.32 -13.99
CA ARG A 223 17.46 28.19 -14.23
C ARG A 223 18.17 27.74 -12.96
N ALA A 224 18.68 28.66 -12.15
CA ALA A 224 19.36 28.36 -10.91
C ALA A 224 18.40 27.67 -9.91
N HIS A 225 17.22 28.23 -9.65
CA HIS A 225 16.22 27.63 -8.78
C HIS A 225 15.74 26.26 -9.28
N TYR A 226 15.58 26.12 -10.59
CA TYR A 226 15.17 24.85 -11.18
C TYR A 226 16.23 23.77 -10.99
N LEU A 227 17.49 24.03 -11.34
CA LEU A 227 18.56 23.04 -11.26
C LEU A 227 18.97 22.71 -9.82
N GLN A 228 18.91 23.68 -8.91
CA GLN A 228 19.36 23.48 -7.52
C GLN A 228 18.29 22.86 -6.62
N GLU A 229 17.01 23.19 -6.84
CA GLU A 229 15.94 22.81 -5.90
C GLU A 229 14.83 21.97 -6.56
N ILE A 230 14.26 22.44 -7.69
CA ILE A 230 13.09 21.77 -8.28
C ILE A 230 13.48 20.46 -8.97
N ARG A 231 14.49 20.48 -9.84
CA ARG A 231 14.92 19.29 -10.59
C ARG A 231 15.42 18.16 -9.69
N PRO A 232 16.25 18.38 -8.65
CA PRO A 232 16.61 17.35 -7.70
C PRO A 232 15.40 16.75 -6.96
N TYR A 233 14.42 17.60 -6.64
CA TYR A 233 13.16 17.10 -6.10
C TYR A 233 12.43 16.18 -7.08
N LEU A 234 12.43 16.46 -8.38
CA LEU A 234 11.77 15.64 -9.41
C LEU A 234 12.50 14.32 -9.74
N MET A 235 13.68 14.06 -9.19
CA MET A 235 14.38 12.78 -9.34
C MET A 235 13.64 11.66 -8.59
N VAL A 236 13.67 10.42 -9.14
CA VAL A 236 13.04 9.25 -8.50
C VAL A 236 13.61 9.01 -7.10
N ASP A 237 14.93 9.18 -6.95
CA ASP A 237 15.68 9.00 -5.70
C ASP A 237 16.12 10.36 -5.12
N ALA A 238 15.20 11.32 -5.04
CA ALA A 238 15.48 12.64 -4.51
C ALA A 238 16.08 12.59 -3.10
N ALA A 239 17.05 13.47 -2.84
CA ALA A 239 17.68 13.63 -1.53
C ALA A 239 16.65 13.99 -0.44
N ALA A 240 16.99 13.72 0.84
CA ALA A 240 16.10 13.99 1.96
C ALA A 240 15.76 15.48 2.07
N GLU A 241 16.74 16.37 1.88
CA GLU A 241 16.57 17.83 1.92
C GLU A 241 15.55 18.33 0.89
N SER A 242 15.64 17.85 -0.35
CA SER A 242 14.66 18.20 -1.40
C SER A 242 13.26 17.70 -1.10
N ARG A 243 13.15 16.59 -0.35
CA ARG A 243 11.85 16.06 0.09
C ARG A 243 11.24 16.86 1.24
N GLU A 244 12.05 17.46 2.10
CA GLU A 244 11.58 18.33 3.18
C GLU A 244 11.04 19.64 2.63
N LEU A 245 11.72 20.26 1.67
CA LEU A 245 11.30 21.52 1.05
C LEU A 245 9.92 21.44 0.39
N PHE A 246 9.61 20.31 -0.25
CA PHE A 246 8.35 20.10 -0.96
C PHE A 246 7.45 19.01 -0.32
N GLY A 247 7.65 18.71 0.98
CA GLY A 247 6.97 17.62 1.69
C GLY A 247 5.49 17.85 1.98
N ALA A 248 5.06 19.10 2.09
CA ALA A 248 3.68 19.50 2.34
C ALA A 248 3.18 20.41 1.21
N ARG A 249 1.86 20.40 0.96
CA ARG A 249 1.23 21.24 -0.06
C ARG A 249 1.48 22.73 0.18
N GLU A 250 1.41 23.13 1.44
CA GLU A 250 1.61 24.52 1.88
C GLU A 250 3.05 24.98 1.61
N LEU A 251 4.03 24.09 1.72
CA LEU A 251 5.44 24.39 1.44
C LEU A 251 5.67 24.56 -0.07
N VAL A 252 5.08 23.71 -0.90
CA VAL A 252 5.11 23.86 -2.36
C VAL A 252 4.52 25.22 -2.75
N ALA A 253 3.33 25.53 -2.28
CA ALA A 253 2.66 26.78 -2.59
C ALA A 253 3.46 28.01 -2.08
N ALA A 254 4.01 27.96 -0.87
CA ALA A 254 4.82 29.03 -0.31
C ALA A 254 6.08 29.28 -1.14
N TYR A 255 6.78 28.22 -1.55
CA TYR A 255 7.97 28.31 -2.41
C TYR A 255 7.66 28.97 -3.75
N PHE A 256 6.64 28.52 -4.47
CA PHE A 256 6.27 29.09 -5.76
C PHE A 256 5.67 30.50 -5.63
N ASN A 257 4.97 30.81 -4.54
CA ASN A 257 4.52 32.17 -4.26
C ASN A 257 5.72 33.11 -4.04
N HIS A 258 6.76 32.66 -3.33
CA HIS A 258 8.00 33.44 -3.19
C HIS A 258 8.65 33.68 -4.55
N LEU A 259 8.79 32.65 -5.40
CA LEU A 259 9.34 32.81 -6.76
C LEU A 259 8.54 33.82 -7.59
N ARG A 260 7.21 33.85 -7.50
CA ARG A 260 6.38 34.83 -8.20
C ARG A 260 6.61 36.27 -7.73
N THR A 261 7.09 36.50 -6.51
CA THR A 261 7.41 37.86 -6.04
C THR A 261 8.71 38.40 -6.62
N ILE A 262 9.64 37.52 -6.97
CA ILE A 262 10.96 37.90 -7.48
C ILE A 262 11.09 37.77 -9.01
N MET A 263 10.19 37.03 -9.65
CA MET A 263 10.19 36.80 -11.10
C MET A 263 9.20 37.71 -11.82
N PRO A 264 9.52 38.10 -13.08
CA PRO A 264 8.60 38.91 -13.91
C PRO A 264 7.31 38.13 -14.22
N VAL A 265 6.23 38.86 -14.45
CA VAL A 265 4.88 38.29 -14.74
C VAL A 265 4.93 37.33 -15.93
N ALA A 266 5.77 37.54 -16.90
CA ALA A 266 5.96 36.67 -18.07
C ALA A 266 6.41 35.25 -17.70
N ALA A 267 7.07 35.04 -16.56
CA ALA A 267 7.47 33.72 -16.07
C ALA A 267 6.39 33.01 -15.22
N HIS A 268 5.31 33.72 -14.82
CA HIS A 268 4.33 33.19 -13.87
C HIS A 268 3.57 31.97 -14.40
N ASP A 269 3.36 31.85 -15.70
CA ASP A 269 2.69 30.68 -16.29
C ASP A 269 3.54 29.43 -16.15
N VAL A 270 4.84 29.52 -16.41
CA VAL A 270 5.77 28.39 -16.23
C VAL A 270 5.93 28.06 -14.74
N LEU A 271 5.99 29.05 -13.86
CA LEU A 271 5.99 28.80 -12.41
C LEU A 271 4.74 28.06 -11.95
N ARG A 272 3.57 28.36 -12.53
CA ARG A 272 2.33 27.66 -12.24
C ARG A 272 2.36 26.20 -12.71
N ASP A 273 2.89 25.97 -13.92
CA ASP A 273 3.06 24.62 -14.46
C ASP A 273 4.03 23.78 -13.59
N LEU A 274 5.17 24.36 -13.19
CA LEU A 274 6.14 23.72 -12.31
C LEU A 274 5.57 23.44 -10.92
N GLU A 275 4.78 24.35 -10.36
CA GLU A 275 4.06 24.11 -9.10
C GLU A 275 3.11 22.92 -9.21
N GLY A 276 2.35 22.83 -10.31
CA GLY A 276 1.47 21.70 -10.61
C GLY A 276 2.24 20.37 -10.69
N ILE A 277 3.36 20.37 -11.40
CA ILE A 277 4.26 19.20 -11.54
C ILE A 277 4.82 18.76 -10.16
N CYS A 278 5.29 19.71 -9.35
CA CYS A 278 5.78 19.42 -8.01
C CYS A 278 4.70 18.87 -7.10
N GLU A 279 3.49 19.41 -7.16
CA GLU A 279 2.35 18.92 -6.38
C GLU A 279 1.91 17.52 -6.82
N GLU A 280 1.84 17.25 -8.13
CA GLU A 280 1.53 15.91 -8.65
C GLU A 280 2.57 14.88 -8.16
N ARG A 281 3.86 15.22 -8.21
CA ARG A 281 4.90 14.37 -7.67
C ARG A 281 4.74 14.13 -6.17
N ARG A 282 4.40 15.16 -5.39
CA ARG A 282 4.13 15.05 -3.95
C ARG A 282 3.00 14.05 -3.69
N GLN A 283 1.91 14.12 -4.45
CA GLN A 283 0.78 13.19 -4.35
C GLN A 283 1.20 11.75 -4.67
N LEU A 284 2.03 11.53 -5.71
CA LEU A 284 2.58 10.21 -6.05
C LEU A 284 3.44 9.62 -4.92
N LEU A 285 4.25 10.44 -4.23
CA LEU A 285 5.04 10.00 -3.09
C LEU A 285 4.17 9.62 -1.88
N VAL A 286 3.10 10.38 -1.61
CA VAL A 286 2.11 10.04 -0.58
C VAL A 286 1.44 8.72 -0.92
N GLN A 287 0.98 8.55 -2.15
CA GLN A 287 0.38 7.31 -2.64
C GLN A 287 1.34 6.13 -2.48
N ARG A 288 2.60 6.26 -2.92
CA ARG A 288 3.64 5.23 -2.78
C ARG A 288 3.82 4.81 -1.32
N ARG A 289 3.89 5.78 -0.39
CA ARG A 289 4.03 5.52 1.05
C ARG A 289 2.84 4.74 1.60
N LEU A 290 1.62 5.13 1.25
CA LEU A 290 0.40 4.44 1.69
C LEU A 290 0.34 2.98 1.17
N HIS A 291 0.72 2.76 -0.08
CA HIS A 291 0.85 1.41 -0.64
C HIS A 291 1.92 0.57 0.07
N LEU A 292 3.08 1.16 0.39
CA LEU A 292 4.14 0.48 1.14
C LEU A 292 3.67 0.01 2.52
N TRP A 293 2.87 0.79 3.24
CA TRP A 293 2.27 0.37 4.51
C TRP A 293 1.36 -0.85 4.34
N MET A 294 0.49 -0.85 3.31
CA MET A 294 -0.39 -1.97 3.03
C MET A 294 0.36 -3.25 2.66
N HIS A 295 1.36 -3.14 1.78
CA HIS A 295 2.16 -4.31 1.36
C HIS A 295 3.09 -4.77 2.47
N GLY A 296 3.73 -3.86 3.21
CA GLY A 296 4.62 -4.18 4.32
C GLY A 296 3.90 -4.94 5.44
N TRP A 297 2.66 -4.55 5.76
CA TRP A 297 1.84 -5.30 6.71
C TRP A 297 1.58 -6.75 6.23
N LEU A 298 1.22 -6.95 4.97
CA LEU A 298 0.99 -8.29 4.40
C LEU A 298 2.24 -9.17 4.42
N LEU A 299 3.43 -8.58 4.19
CA LEU A 299 4.71 -9.30 4.25
C LEU A 299 5.02 -9.87 5.65
N VAL A 300 4.44 -9.33 6.70
CA VAL A 300 4.57 -9.84 8.07
C VAL A 300 3.42 -10.78 8.40
N HIS A 301 2.18 -10.36 8.16
CA HIS A 301 0.98 -11.10 8.54
C HIS A 301 0.88 -12.47 7.87
N VAL A 302 1.15 -12.55 6.56
CA VAL A 302 1.00 -13.81 5.80
C VAL A 302 2.01 -14.88 6.20
N PRO A 303 3.33 -14.62 6.29
CA PRO A 303 4.30 -15.61 6.73
C PRO A 303 4.06 -16.10 8.17
N LEU A 304 3.68 -15.19 9.09
CA LEU A 304 3.36 -15.59 10.46
C LEU A 304 2.12 -16.49 10.52
N SER A 305 1.09 -16.20 9.72
CA SER A 305 -0.11 -17.05 9.62
C SER A 305 0.21 -18.44 9.08
N PHE A 306 1.12 -18.52 8.09
CA PHE A 306 1.58 -19.81 7.57
C PHE A 306 2.40 -20.58 8.61
N ALA A 307 3.28 -19.91 9.35
CA ALA A 307 4.05 -20.51 10.44
C ALA A 307 3.12 -21.05 11.54
N LEU A 308 2.06 -20.29 11.90
CA LEU A 308 1.05 -20.76 12.85
C LEU A 308 0.38 -22.06 12.36
N LEU A 309 -0.02 -22.12 11.09
CA LEU A 309 -0.66 -23.32 10.53
C LEU A 309 0.23 -24.55 10.64
N VAL A 310 1.51 -24.41 10.23
CA VAL A 310 2.48 -25.50 10.28
C VAL A 310 2.74 -25.96 11.73
N LEU A 311 2.97 -25.01 12.64
CA LEU A 311 3.21 -25.32 14.05
C LEU A 311 1.95 -25.91 14.73
N THR A 312 0.77 -25.49 14.34
CA THR A 312 -0.51 -26.08 14.83
C THR A 312 -0.61 -27.54 14.38
N ALA A 313 -0.25 -27.86 13.14
CA ALA A 313 -0.23 -29.24 12.66
C ALA A 313 0.78 -30.10 13.44
N VAL A 314 1.98 -29.59 13.71
CA VAL A 314 3.00 -30.26 14.54
C VAL A 314 2.48 -30.47 15.96
N HIS A 315 1.87 -29.45 16.57
CA HIS A 315 1.29 -29.54 17.91
C HIS A 315 0.19 -30.63 17.98
N ALA A 316 -0.71 -30.65 16.99
CA ALA A 316 -1.78 -31.65 16.91
C ALA A 316 -1.22 -33.08 16.85
N VAL A 317 -0.21 -33.30 15.98
CA VAL A 317 0.43 -34.63 15.86
C VAL A 317 1.12 -35.05 17.17
N LEU A 318 1.85 -34.14 17.81
CA LEU A 318 2.52 -34.43 19.09
C LEU A 318 1.49 -34.71 20.20
N SER A 319 0.41 -33.91 20.29
CA SER A 319 -0.64 -34.10 21.33
C SER A 319 -1.49 -35.36 21.14
N LEU A 320 -1.51 -35.94 19.94
CA LEU A 320 -2.21 -37.21 19.68
C LEU A 320 -1.31 -38.45 19.92
N ARG A 321 0.03 -38.22 19.95
CA ARG A 321 1.01 -39.31 20.18
C ARG A 321 1.37 -39.53 21.66
N TYR A 322 1.26 -38.48 22.44
CA TYR A 322 1.64 -38.42 23.86
C TYR A 322 0.50 -37.90 24.73
#